data_600242fda7fa447e62d43df4e39200e7
#
_entry.id   600242fda7fa447e62d43df4e39200e7
#
_cell.length_a   1.000
_cell.length_b   1.000
_cell.length_c   1.000
_cell.angle_alpha   90.00
_cell.angle_beta   90.00
_cell.angle_gamma   90.00
#
_symmetry.space_group_name_H-M   'P 1'
#
loop_
_entity.id
_entity.type
_entity.pdbx_description
1 polymer ?
#
loop_
_entity_poly.entity_id
_entity_poly.type
_entity_poly.pdbx_seq_one_letter_code
_entity_poly.pdbx_strand_id
1 'polypeptide(L)'
;VYRESIFLERAIVEERLRLAIGLPLRPIEEHKSVADGIEESAIAEKYYDPPLVNIIKFACNGCPETHYHVTDCCQGCLAHPCQEVCPKGAITIKHGKSVIDQSKCIKCGRCQSVCPYNAINKMERPCARACGMDAIGSDEEGKAKIDYDKCVSCGMCLVNCPFGAIVDKGQIFQLITAMKKKKKVIAIVAPAFVGQFGPKASPEKLTAAMKKLGFADVVEVAIGADLCSIEEAKDFMREVPEHQPFMATSCCPAWSVMAKKLFPTLAPYISMALTPMVLTARMLKKDDPDAVSYTHLR
;
A
#
# COMPACT_ATOMS: atom_id res chain seq x y z
N VAL A 1 15.74 11.61 17.63
CA VAL A 1 15.29 12.51 16.55
C VAL A 1 15.88 12.01 15.24
N TYR A 2 15.03 11.59 14.31
CA TYR A 2 15.47 11.06 13.00
C TYR A 2 15.63 12.16 11.95
N ARG A 3 15.01 13.30 12.17
CA ARG A 3 15.08 14.50 11.30
C ARG A 3 15.59 15.70 12.11
N GLU A 4 15.97 16.76 11.43
CA GLU A 4 16.60 17.93 12.04
C GLU A 4 15.70 18.71 13.00
N SER A 5 14.37 18.63 12.85
CA SER A 5 13.42 19.42 13.63
C SER A 5 12.54 18.56 14.53
N ILE A 6 12.58 18.82 15.83
CA ILE A 6 11.67 18.20 16.82
C ILE A 6 10.20 18.55 16.51
N PHE A 7 9.92 19.75 16.06
CA PHE A 7 8.56 20.19 15.72
C PHE A 7 8.01 19.39 14.52
N LEU A 8 8.85 19.17 13.51
CA LEU A 8 8.49 18.34 12.35
C LEU A 8 8.23 16.89 12.76
N GLU A 9 9.07 16.30 13.60
CA GLU A 9 8.87 14.95 14.10
C GLU A 9 7.56 14.82 14.89
N ARG A 10 7.25 15.80 15.75
CA ARG A 10 5.98 15.82 16.49
C ARG A 10 4.78 15.87 15.56
N ALA A 11 4.79 16.76 14.57
CA ALA A 11 3.72 16.86 13.58
C ALA A 11 3.50 15.52 12.83
N ILE A 12 4.58 14.85 12.44
CA ILE A 12 4.51 13.54 11.78
C ILE A 12 3.95 12.48 12.71
N VAL A 13 4.38 12.43 13.96
CA VAL A 13 3.91 11.46 14.96
C VAL A 13 2.42 11.68 15.26
N GLU A 14 2.00 12.92 15.38
CA GLU A 14 0.59 13.27 15.60
C GLU A 14 -0.30 12.78 14.45
N GLU A 15 0.10 12.99 13.20
CA GLU A 15 -0.66 12.48 12.06
C GLU A 15 -0.68 10.92 12.00
N ARG A 16 0.43 10.28 12.35
CA ARG A 16 0.47 8.81 12.48
C ARG A 16 -0.47 8.30 13.57
N LEU A 17 -0.52 8.97 14.71
CA LEU A 17 -1.45 8.61 15.79
C LEU A 17 -2.90 8.76 15.33
N ARG A 18 -3.24 9.85 14.64
CA ARG A 18 -4.58 10.03 14.08
C ARG A 18 -4.98 8.90 13.13
N LEU A 19 -4.11 8.57 12.19
CA LEU A 19 -4.37 7.44 11.27
C LEU A 19 -4.47 6.11 12.01
N ALA A 20 -3.63 5.86 13.03
CA ALA A 20 -3.68 4.63 13.82
C ALA A 20 -5.00 4.46 14.60
N ILE A 21 -5.59 5.57 15.06
CA ILE A 21 -6.89 5.56 15.76
C ILE A 21 -8.09 5.66 14.81
N GLY A 22 -7.85 5.65 13.49
CA GLY A 22 -8.90 5.64 12.46
C GLY A 22 -9.42 7.02 12.05
N LEU A 23 -8.75 8.10 12.45
CA LEU A 23 -9.09 9.48 12.06
C LEU A 23 -8.43 9.85 10.72
N PRO A 24 -9.01 10.79 9.95
CA PRO A 24 -8.37 11.35 8.77
C PRO A 24 -7.18 12.25 9.15
N LEU A 25 -6.29 12.51 8.20
CA LEU A 25 -5.25 13.53 8.34
C LEU A 25 -5.89 14.91 8.52
N ARG A 26 -5.22 15.78 9.28
CA ARG A 26 -5.61 17.18 9.40
C ARG A 26 -5.19 17.97 8.15
N PRO A 27 -5.98 18.92 7.69
CA PRO A 27 -5.51 19.95 6.77
C PRO A 27 -4.32 20.69 7.38
N ILE A 28 -3.32 21.03 6.56
CA ILE A 28 -2.06 21.67 7.03
C ILE A 28 -2.32 23.01 7.72
N GLU A 29 -3.39 23.69 7.29
CA GLU A 29 -3.76 25.04 7.74
C GLU A 29 -4.60 25.04 9.03
N GLU A 30 -5.06 23.87 9.47
CA GLU A 30 -5.93 23.76 10.65
C GLU A 30 -5.20 23.26 11.89
N HIS A 31 -5.16 24.11 12.93
CA HIS A 31 -4.66 23.74 14.26
C HIS A 31 -5.75 23.00 15.05
N LYS A 32 -5.88 21.69 14.81
CA LYS A 32 -6.78 20.82 15.57
C LYS A 32 -5.98 19.90 16.51
N SER A 33 -6.59 19.53 17.63
CA SER A 33 -6.02 18.53 18.53
C SER A 33 -5.83 17.17 17.83
N VAL A 34 -4.89 16.39 18.31
CA VAL A 34 -4.69 14.99 17.83
C VAL A 34 -5.95 14.15 18.03
N ALA A 35 -6.72 14.46 19.07
CA ALA A 35 -7.93 13.74 19.44
C ALA A 35 -9.22 14.28 18.81
N ASP A 36 -9.17 15.38 18.05
CA ASP A 36 -10.39 15.94 17.44
C ASP A 36 -11.03 14.92 16.49
N GLY A 37 -12.33 14.66 16.71
CA GLY A 37 -13.10 13.65 15.98
C GLY A 37 -13.01 12.24 16.58
N ILE A 38 -12.42 12.07 17.77
CA ILE A 38 -12.23 10.74 18.38
C ILE A 38 -13.56 10.05 18.69
N GLU A 39 -14.61 10.80 18.99
CA GLU A 39 -15.95 10.26 19.21
C GLU A 39 -16.49 9.55 17.96
N GLU A 40 -16.20 10.06 16.78
CA GLU A 40 -16.57 9.42 15.51
C GLU A 40 -15.82 8.09 15.31
N SER A 41 -14.61 8.00 15.83
CA SER A 41 -13.78 6.80 15.78
C SER A 41 -14.13 5.78 16.89
N ALA A 42 -14.80 6.22 17.95
CA ALA A 42 -15.19 5.39 19.09
C ALA A 42 -16.38 4.46 18.81
N ILE A 43 -17.06 4.61 17.68
CA ILE A 43 -18.22 3.82 17.30
C ILE A 43 -17.76 2.40 16.94
N ALA A 44 -18.19 1.42 17.73
CA ALA A 44 -17.78 0.01 17.57
C ALA A 44 -18.19 -0.61 16.21
N GLU A 45 -19.17 -0.01 15.56
CA GLU A 45 -19.73 -0.46 14.27
C GLU A 45 -19.26 0.40 13.09
N LYS A 46 -18.25 1.23 13.29
CA LYS A 46 -17.72 2.05 12.23
C LYS A 46 -17.07 1.18 11.16
N TYR A 47 -17.69 1.16 9.99
CA TYR A 47 -17.06 0.60 8.80
C TYR A 47 -15.82 1.39 8.44
N TYR A 48 -14.88 0.71 7.83
CA TYR A 48 -13.63 1.31 7.44
C TYR A 48 -13.84 2.34 6.34
N ASP A 49 -13.63 3.62 6.67
CA ASP A 49 -13.77 4.73 5.72
C ASP A 49 -12.51 4.87 4.85
N PRO A 50 -12.63 4.78 3.53
CA PRO A 50 -11.54 5.16 2.65
C PRO A 50 -11.22 6.67 2.80
N PRO A 51 -10.00 7.10 2.46
CA PRO A 51 -8.91 6.29 1.88
C PRO A 51 -8.14 5.47 2.93
N LEU A 52 -7.78 4.23 2.55
CA LEU A 52 -7.03 3.32 3.42
C LEU A 52 -5.55 3.69 3.51
N VAL A 53 -4.99 4.22 2.43
CA VAL A 53 -3.57 4.61 2.34
C VAL A 53 -3.50 6.13 2.23
N ASN A 54 -2.72 6.74 3.11
CA ASN A 54 -2.63 8.20 3.24
C ASN A 54 -1.19 8.67 3.18
N ILE A 55 -0.97 9.91 2.73
CA ILE A 55 0.35 10.54 2.67
C ILE A 55 0.43 11.64 3.71
N ILE A 56 1.32 11.47 4.68
CA ILE A 56 1.67 12.52 5.64
C ILE A 56 2.59 13.51 4.92
N LYS A 57 2.05 14.67 4.57
CA LYS A 57 2.76 15.71 3.80
C LYS A 57 4.05 16.18 4.48
N PHE A 58 4.06 16.28 5.80
CA PHE A 58 5.24 16.66 6.59
C PHE A 58 6.37 15.64 6.50
N ALA A 59 6.05 14.36 6.29
CA ALA A 59 7.04 13.29 6.15
C ALA A 59 7.50 13.08 4.71
N CYS A 60 6.75 13.61 3.72
CA CYS A 60 7.08 13.44 2.31
C CYS A 60 8.27 14.32 1.90
N ASN A 61 9.32 13.67 1.39
CA ASN A 61 10.56 14.36 1.00
C ASN A 61 10.49 15.05 -0.38
N GLY A 62 9.32 15.01 -1.09
CA GLY A 62 9.24 15.56 -2.43
C GLY A 62 10.23 14.91 -3.41
N CYS A 63 10.30 13.56 -3.40
CA CYS A 63 11.20 12.83 -4.30
C CYS A 63 10.95 13.23 -5.76
N PRO A 64 12.00 13.31 -6.58
CA PRO A 64 11.89 13.76 -7.96
C PRO A 64 10.97 12.84 -8.78
N GLU A 65 10.26 13.43 -9.72
CA GLU A 65 9.54 12.68 -10.74
C GLU A 65 10.52 11.97 -11.68
N THR A 66 10.00 11.01 -12.44
CA THR A 66 10.81 10.25 -13.41
C THR A 66 11.54 11.19 -14.37
N HIS A 67 12.86 11.17 -14.32
CA HIS A 67 13.73 11.88 -15.25
C HIS A 67 15.09 11.17 -15.37
N TYR A 68 15.82 11.49 -16.43
CA TYR A 68 17.20 11.04 -16.59
C TYR A 68 18.17 12.15 -16.18
N HIS A 69 19.14 11.78 -15.36
CA HIS A 69 20.16 12.70 -14.84
C HIS A 69 21.55 12.22 -15.27
N VAL A 70 22.40 13.15 -15.68
CA VAL A 70 23.82 12.89 -15.97
C VAL A 70 24.62 13.13 -14.70
N THR A 71 25.33 12.11 -14.25
CA THR A 71 26.19 12.16 -13.06
C THR A 71 27.58 12.69 -13.40
N ASP A 72 28.38 12.96 -12.37
CA ASP A 72 29.77 13.39 -12.49
C ASP A 72 30.69 12.34 -13.13
N CYS A 73 30.24 11.08 -13.24
CA CYS A 73 30.94 10.02 -13.96
C CYS A 73 31.00 10.26 -15.48
N CYS A 74 30.31 11.25 -16.04
CA CYS A 74 30.36 11.58 -17.44
C CYS A 74 31.78 12.04 -17.82
N GLN A 75 32.39 11.35 -18.78
CA GLN A 75 33.74 11.63 -19.26
C GLN A 75 33.78 12.55 -20.49
N GLY A 76 32.63 13.00 -21.01
CA GLY A 76 32.59 13.83 -22.21
C GLY A 76 33.21 13.15 -23.43
N CYS A 77 32.89 11.86 -23.62
CA CYS A 77 33.50 11.04 -24.67
C CYS A 77 33.33 11.66 -26.07
N LEU A 78 34.31 11.52 -26.94
CA LEU A 78 34.35 12.16 -28.27
C LEU A 78 33.19 11.73 -29.18
N ALA A 79 32.77 10.48 -29.11
CA ALA A 79 31.69 9.92 -29.94
C ALA A 79 30.30 10.34 -29.53
N HIS A 80 30.10 10.90 -28.32
CA HIS A 80 28.82 11.35 -27.77
C HIS A 80 27.61 10.42 -28.05
N PRO A 81 27.70 9.08 -27.80
CA PRO A 81 26.67 8.13 -28.20
C PRO A 81 25.30 8.44 -27.59
N CYS A 82 25.27 9.05 -26.43
CA CYS A 82 24.03 9.46 -25.76
C CYS A 82 23.32 10.59 -26.52
N GLN A 83 24.05 11.50 -27.16
CA GLN A 83 23.47 12.58 -27.97
C GLN A 83 22.98 12.01 -29.31
N GLU A 84 23.78 11.19 -29.97
CA GLU A 84 23.45 10.59 -31.27
C GLU A 84 22.18 9.71 -31.20
N VAL A 85 22.02 8.94 -30.13
CA VAL A 85 20.85 8.05 -29.98
C VAL A 85 19.56 8.77 -29.60
N CYS A 86 19.65 10.05 -29.23
CA CYS A 86 18.48 10.79 -28.71
C CYS A 86 17.52 11.20 -29.80
N PRO A 87 16.30 10.61 -29.91
CA PRO A 87 15.38 10.88 -31.04
C PRO A 87 14.78 12.29 -30.99
N LYS A 88 14.91 13.00 -29.86
CA LYS A 88 14.38 14.35 -29.66
C LYS A 88 15.48 15.41 -29.57
N GLY A 89 16.75 15.04 -29.76
CA GLY A 89 17.86 15.99 -29.63
C GLY A 89 17.89 16.69 -28.25
N ALA A 90 17.44 15.99 -27.21
CA ALA A 90 17.35 16.53 -25.85
C ALA A 90 18.70 16.58 -25.13
N ILE A 91 19.79 16.07 -25.73
CA ILE A 91 21.11 16.00 -25.11
C ILE A 91 22.06 16.95 -25.83
N THR A 92 22.72 17.81 -25.07
CA THR A 92 23.75 18.73 -25.54
C THR A 92 25.01 18.57 -24.71
N ILE A 93 26.16 18.91 -25.29
CA ILE A 93 27.44 18.91 -24.57
C ILE A 93 27.70 20.33 -24.07
N LYS A 94 27.88 20.51 -22.76
CA LYS A 94 28.28 21.78 -22.14
C LYS A 94 29.47 21.53 -21.22
N HIS A 95 30.49 22.35 -21.35
CA HIS A 95 31.71 22.24 -20.53
C HIS A 95 32.29 20.81 -20.48
N GLY A 96 32.28 20.12 -21.63
CA GLY A 96 32.82 18.78 -21.75
C GLY A 96 31.97 17.66 -21.13
N LYS A 97 30.75 17.96 -20.71
CA LYS A 97 29.81 16.97 -20.13
C LYS A 97 28.46 17.00 -20.84
N SER A 98 27.77 15.86 -20.86
CA SER A 98 26.40 15.77 -21.39
C SER A 98 25.41 16.45 -20.45
N VAL A 99 24.46 17.18 -21.01
CA VAL A 99 23.35 17.81 -20.28
C VAL A 99 22.05 17.43 -20.97
N ILE A 100 21.07 16.97 -20.20
CA ILE A 100 19.75 16.57 -20.70
C ILE A 100 18.75 17.70 -20.46
N ASP A 101 18.17 18.20 -21.55
CA ASP A 101 17.04 19.12 -21.50
C ASP A 101 15.77 18.34 -21.15
N GLN A 102 15.29 18.50 -19.92
CA GLN A 102 14.11 17.79 -19.42
C GLN A 102 12.82 18.16 -20.12
N SER A 103 12.75 19.38 -20.72
CA SER A 103 11.58 19.82 -21.46
C SER A 103 11.39 19.10 -22.81
N LYS A 104 12.51 18.65 -23.42
CA LYS A 104 12.53 17.90 -24.67
C LYS A 104 12.59 16.39 -24.44
N CYS A 105 12.99 15.95 -23.24
CA CYS A 105 13.24 14.55 -22.93
C CYS A 105 11.92 13.76 -22.82
N ILE A 106 11.75 12.75 -23.68
CA ILE A 106 10.60 11.83 -23.64
C ILE A 106 10.81 10.63 -22.72
N LYS A 107 11.87 10.63 -21.92
CA LYS A 107 12.16 9.62 -20.90
C LYS A 107 12.29 8.18 -21.44
N CYS A 108 12.75 8.00 -22.68
CA CYS A 108 12.83 6.69 -23.36
C CYS A 108 14.00 5.79 -22.92
N GLY A 109 14.99 6.33 -22.22
CA GLY A 109 16.13 5.56 -21.66
C GLY A 109 17.24 5.21 -22.63
N ARG A 110 17.13 5.47 -23.92
CA ARG A 110 18.17 5.10 -24.93
C ARG A 110 19.56 5.65 -24.60
N CYS A 111 19.62 6.88 -24.08
CA CYS A 111 20.89 7.49 -23.69
C CYS A 111 21.59 6.76 -22.54
N GLN A 112 20.82 6.20 -21.61
CA GLN A 112 21.36 5.38 -20.52
C GLN A 112 21.96 4.08 -21.05
N SER A 113 21.27 3.39 -21.96
CA SER A 113 21.69 2.08 -22.47
C SER A 113 22.98 2.12 -23.30
N VAL A 114 23.29 3.26 -23.92
CA VAL A 114 24.49 3.41 -24.76
C VAL A 114 25.68 4.08 -24.06
N CYS A 115 25.49 4.52 -22.81
CA CYS A 115 26.55 5.20 -22.07
C CYS A 115 27.59 4.18 -21.54
N PRO A 116 28.83 4.17 -22.06
CA PRO A 116 29.84 3.19 -21.64
C PRO A 116 30.34 3.39 -20.20
N TYR A 117 30.09 4.57 -19.63
CA TYR A 117 30.49 4.93 -18.27
C TYR A 117 29.33 4.82 -17.26
N ASN A 118 28.15 4.37 -17.66
CA ASN A 118 26.95 4.35 -16.82
C ASN A 118 26.68 5.70 -16.12
N ALA A 119 27.04 6.79 -16.80
CA ALA A 119 26.94 8.14 -16.24
C ALA A 119 25.51 8.73 -16.31
N ILE A 120 24.58 8.06 -16.95
CA ILE A 120 23.19 8.52 -17.09
C ILE A 120 22.28 7.60 -16.28
N ASN A 121 21.67 8.16 -15.23
CA ASN A 121 20.82 7.41 -14.32
C ASN A 121 19.36 7.84 -14.44
N LYS A 122 18.47 6.86 -14.36
CA LYS A 122 17.02 7.10 -14.22
C LYS A 122 16.71 7.38 -12.75
N MET A 123 16.20 8.55 -12.48
CA MET A 123 15.67 8.93 -11.16
C MET A 123 14.15 8.71 -11.16
N GLU A 124 13.66 8.06 -10.15
CA GLU A 124 12.22 7.78 -10.01
C GLU A 124 11.80 7.92 -8.55
N ARG A 125 10.59 8.43 -8.35
CA ARG A 125 9.97 8.44 -7.03
C ARG A 125 9.64 7.00 -6.62
N PRO A 126 10.19 6.47 -5.50
CA PRO A 126 10.02 5.05 -5.15
C PRO A 126 8.57 4.60 -5.02
N CYS A 127 7.71 5.43 -4.41
CA CYS A 127 6.29 5.13 -4.25
C CYS A 127 5.54 5.10 -5.59
N ALA A 128 5.87 5.98 -6.54
CA ALA A 128 5.26 5.99 -7.88
C ALA A 128 5.74 4.79 -8.70
N ARG A 129 7.05 4.48 -8.65
CA ARG A 129 7.62 3.29 -9.31
C ARG A 129 6.97 1.98 -8.85
N ALA A 130 6.63 1.90 -7.55
CA ALA A 130 5.99 0.72 -6.97
C ALA A 130 4.48 0.64 -7.25
N CYS A 131 3.88 1.70 -7.80
CA CYS A 131 2.44 1.76 -8.05
C CYS A 131 2.09 1.18 -9.41
N GLY A 132 1.60 -0.06 -9.45
CA GLY A 132 1.14 -0.69 -10.69
C GLY A 132 -0.13 -0.08 -11.31
N MET A 133 -0.77 0.89 -10.62
CA MET A 133 -1.97 1.59 -11.09
C MET A 133 -1.71 3.01 -11.58
N ASP A 134 -0.45 3.46 -11.60
CA ASP A 134 -0.12 4.86 -11.91
C ASP A 134 -0.94 5.89 -11.11
N ALA A 135 -1.25 5.56 -9.86
CA ALA A 135 -2.09 6.36 -8.99
C ALA A 135 -1.31 7.42 -8.19
N ILE A 136 0.00 7.55 -8.38
CA ILE A 136 0.83 8.47 -7.59
C ILE A 136 1.50 9.51 -8.49
N GLY A 137 1.04 10.73 -8.33
CA GLY A 137 1.59 11.92 -8.97
C GLY A 137 2.28 12.86 -7.98
N SER A 138 2.44 14.11 -8.40
CA SER A 138 2.90 15.22 -7.57
C SER A 138 1.78 16.23 -7.32
N ASP A 139 1.83 16.89 -6.17
CA ASP A 139 1.07 18.12 -5.94
C ASP A 139 1.88 19.34 -6.39
N GLU A 140 1.34 20.54 -6.13
CA GLU A 140 1.93 21.83 -6.50
C GLU A 140 3.28 22.07 -5.79
N GLU A 141 3.50 21.46 -4.63
CA GLU A 141 4.74 21.54 -3.86
C GLU A 141 5.76 20.45 -4.25
N GLY A 142 5.45 19.63 -5.25
CA GLY A 142 6.30 18.49 -5.67
C GLY A 142 6.26 17.30 -4.72
N LYS A 143 5.35 17.28 -3.74
CA LYS A 143 5.14 16.14 -2.85
C LYS A 143 4.24 15.10 -3.51
N ALA A 144 4.30 13.86 -3.01
CA ALA A 144 3.45 12.80 -3.53
C ALA A 144 1.96 13.09 -3.29
N LYS A 145 1.13 12.78 -4.28
CA LYS A 145 -0.33 12.85 -4.24
C LYS A 145 -0.91 11.56 -4.79
N ILE A 146 -1.85 10.97 -4.07
CA ILE A 146 -2.57 9.76 -4.51
C ILE A 146 -3.84 10.17 -5.25
N ASP A 147 -4.00 9.64 -6.45
CA ASP A 147 -5.27 9.63 -7.17
C ASP A 147 -6.12 8.45 -6.65
N TYR A 148 -7.09 8.74 -5.81
CA TYR A 148 -7.91 7.70 -5.17
C TYR A 148 -8.88 7.03 -6.13
N ASP A 149 -9.20 7.64 -7.28
CA ASP A 149 -10.01 7.00 -8.31
C ASP A 149 -9.27 5.86 -8.98
N LYS A 150 -7.95 5.97 -9.08
CA LYS A 150 -7.08 4.90 -9.59
C LYS A 150 -6.62 3.94 -8.50
N CYS A 151 -6.44 4.41 -7.29
CA CYS A 151 -5.88 3.63 -6.19
C CYS A 151 -6.74 2.39 -5.87
N VAL A 152 -6.08 1.27 -5.62
CA VAL A 152 -6.70 -0.01 -5.21
C VAL A 152 -6.27 -0.42 -3.79
N SER A 153 -5.67 0.48 -3.05
CA SER A 153 -5.25 0.27 -1.65
C SER A 153 -4.35 -0.95 -1.40
N CYS A 154 -3.53 -1.34 -2.38
CA CYS A 154 -2.65 -2.51 -2.28
C CYS A 154 -1.47 -2.34 -1.30
N GLY A 155 -1.14 -1.11 -0.88
CA GLY A 155 -0.08 -0.81 0.08
C GLY A 155 1.35 -0.82 -0.47
N MET A 156 1.59 -1.10 -1.76
CA MET A 156 2.95 -1.17 -2.33
C MET A 156 3.72 0.14 -2.18
N CYS A 157 3.06 1.27 -2.30
CA CYS A 157 3.68 2.58 -2.09
C CYS A 157 4.14 2.81 -0.64
N LEU A 158 3.41 2.26 0.33
CA LEU A 158 3.75 2.32 1.76
C LEU A 158 5.05 1.59 2.04
N VAL A 159 5.17 0.35 1.54
CA VAL A 159 6.36 -0.50 1.74
C VAL A 159 7.60 0.12 1.07
N ASN A 160 7.42 0.80 -0.07
CA ASN A 160 8.53 1.36 -0.85
C ASN A 160 8.86 2.82 -0.49
N CYS A 161 8.19 3.45 0.48
CA CYS A 161 8.51 4.81 0.89
C CYS A 161 9.65 4.84 1.92
N PRO A 162 10.88 5.27 1.56
CA PRO A 162 12.02 5.26 2.49
C PRO A 162 11.90 6.31 3.60
N PHE A 163 10.97 7.24 3.47
CA PHE A 163 10.73 8.30 4.45
C PHE A 163 9.59 7.97 5.42
N GLY A 164 8.90 6.84 5.24
CA GLY A 164 7.72 6.47 6.03
C GLY A 164 6.61 7.53 5.97
N ALA A 165 6.50 8.22 4.82
CA ALA A 165 5.49 9.25 4.62
C ALA A 165 4.12 8.69 4.25
N ILE A 166 4.06 7.45 3.77
CA ILE A 166 2.82 6.78 3.39
C ILE A 166 2.44 5.80 4.49
N VAL A 167 1.23 5.93 4.99
CA VAL A 167 0.74 5.19 6.16
C VAL A 167 -0.69 4.74 5.90
N ASP A 168 -1.05 3.58 6.42
CA ASP A 168 -2.42 3.09 6.40
C ASP A 168 -3.24 3.63 7.58
N LYS A 169 -4.55 3.69 7.39
CA LYS A 169 -5.51 4.03 8.45
C LYS A 169 -5.84 2.77 9.25
N GLY A 170 -5.63 2.79 10.56
CA GLY A 170 -5.84 1.67 11.46
C GLY A 170 -7.16 1.68 12.20
N GLN A 171 -7.42 0.65 12.99
CA GLN A 171 -8.60 0.51 13.87
C GLN A 171 -8.21 0.12 15.31
N ILE A 172 -6.99 0.43 15.71
CA ILE A 172 -6.49 0.01 17.04
C ILE A 172 -7.31 0.62 18.20
N PHE A 173 -7.88 1.80 17.99
CA PHE A 173 -8.69 2.46 18.99
C PHE A 173 -10.01 1.72 19.23
N GLN A 174 -10.67 1.26 18.16
CA GLN A 174 -11.89 0.45 18.24
C GLN A 174 -11.60 -0.89 18.91
N LEU A 175 -10.48 -1.53 18.58
CA LEU A 175 -10.03 -2.76 19.20
C LEU A 175 -9.83 -2.60 20.72
N ILE A 176 -9.05 -1.60 21.14
CA ILE A 176 -8.79 -1.33 22.56
C ILE A 176 -10.08 -0.99 23.29
N THR A 177 -10.96 -0.22 22.66
CA THR A 177 -12.27 0.15 23.23
C THR A 177 -13.17 -1.07 23.42
N ALA A 178 -13.19 -2.00 22.44
CA ALA A 178 -13.93 -3.25 22.56
C ALA A 178 -13.41 -4.12 23.71
N MET A 179 -12.07 -4.25 23.83
CA MET A 179 -11.44 -4.97 24.93
C MET A 179 -11.74 -4.35 26.30
N LYS A 180 -11.66 -3.00 26.42
CA LYS A 180 -12.01 -2.28 27.66
C LYS A 180 -13.47 -2.47 28.05
N LYS A 181 -14.38 -2.54 27.08
CA LYS A 181 -15.80 -2.82 27.29
C LYS A 181 -16.06 -4.32 27.55
N LYS A 182 -15.02 -5.15 27.73
CA LYS A 182 -15.09 -6.59 27.97
C LYS A 182 -15.89 -7.35 26.90
N LYS A 183 -15.91 -6.85 25.66
CA LYS A 183 -16.46 -7.62 24.54
C LYS A 183 -15.56 -8.81 24.23
N LYS A 184 -16.14 -9.91 23.76
CA LYS A 184 -15.41 -11.06 23.31
C LYS A 184 -14.75 -10.77 21.97
N VAL A 185 -13.46 -10.41 21.99
CA VAL A 185 -12.69 -10.08 20.79
C VAL A 185 -11.89 -11.29 20.36
N ILE A 186 -12.09 -11.75 19.13
CA ILE A 186 -11.38 -12.87 18.53
C ILE A 186 -10.42 -12.33 17.46
N ALA A 187 -9.15 -12.69 17.55
CA ALA A 187 -8.17 -12.40 16.52
C ALA A 187 -8.28 -13.43 15.39
N ILE A 188 -8.36 -12.97 14.15
CA ILE A 188 -8.21 -13.82 12.98
C ILE A 188 -6.86 -13.50 12.32
N VAL A 189 -6.02 -14.51 12.12
CA VAL A 189 -4.63 -14.34 11.71
C VAL A 189 -4.37 -15.00 10.37
N ALA A 190 -3.84 -14.22 9.42
CA ALA A 190 -3.47 -14.76 8.12
C ALA A 190 -2.18 -15.60 8.20
N PRO A 191 -2.01 -16.66 7.38
CA PRO A 191 -0.79 -17.48 7.36
C PRO A 191 0.50 -16.71 7.12
N ALA A 192 0.40 -15.53 6.52
CA ALA A 192 1.52 -14.64 6.24
C ALA A 192 2.30 -14.18 7.49
N PHE A 193 1.79 -14.39 8.71
CA PHE A 193 2.53 -14.07 9.94
C PHE A 193 3.76 -14.97 10.16
N VAL A 194 3.77 -16.15 9.57
CA VAL A 194 4.85 -17.12 9.72
C VAL A 194 6.17 -16.50 9.23
N GLY A 195 7.17 -16.50 10.10
CA GLY A 195 8.48 -15.91 9.84
C GLY A 195 8.60 -14.40 10.12
N GLN A 196 7.51 -13.66 10.30
CA GLN A 196 7.56 -12.21 10.57
C GLN A 196 8.17 -11.86 11.94
N PHE A 197 7.99 -12.71 12.93
CA PHE A 197 8.48 -12.52 14.30
C PHE A 197 9.76 -13.31 14.60
N GLY A 198 10.43 -13.77 13.53
CA GLY A 198 11.66 -14.56 13.63
C GLY A 198 11.43 -16.05 13.90
N PRO A 199 12.50 -16.87 13.82
CA PRO A 199 12.40 -18.34 13.80
C PRO A 199 11.91 -18.96 15.11
N LYS A 200 11.91 -18.20 16.21
CA LYS A 200 11.46 -18.69 17.53
C LYS A 200 9.96 -18.46 17.78
N ALA A 201 9.26 -17.78 16.89
CA ALA A 201 7.83 -17.51 17.01
C ALA A 201 7.03 -18.59 16.27
N SER A 202 6.51 -19.55 17.01
CA SER A 202 5.58 -20.54 16.49
C SER A 202 4.12 -20.02 16.52
N PRO A 203 3.18 -20.63 15.76
CA PRO A 203 1.75 -20.29 15.82
C PRO A 203 1.17 -20.38 17.26
N GLU A 204 1.56 -21.38 18.03
CA GLU A 204 1.11 -21.55 19.42
C GLU A 204 1.60 -20.41 20.33
N LYS A 205 2.85 -19.95 20.13
CA LYS A 205 3.39 -18.82 20.87
C LYS A 205 2.68 -17.51 20.49
N LEU A 206 2.33 -17.32 19.22
CA LEU A 206 1.55 -16.18 18.78
C LEU A 206 0.16 -16.20 19.42
N THR A 207 -0.52 -17.35 19.37
CA THR A 207 -1.82 -17.56 20.02
C THR A 207 -1.76 -17.23 21.51
N ALA A 208 -0.75 -17.76 22.22
CA ALA A 208 -0.57 -17.49 23.64
C ALA A 208 -0.29 -16.00 23.93
N ALA A 209 0.50 -15.33 23.08
CA ALA A 209 0.77 -13.91 23.20
C ALA A 209 -0.49 -13.06 22.99
N MET A 210 -1.29 -13.36 21.96
CA MET A 210 -2.55 -12.68 21.70
C MET A 210 -3.55 -12.83 22.84
N LYS A 211 -3.68 -14.04 23.40
CA LYS A 211 -4.53 -14.27 24.59
C LYS A 211 -4.05 -13.47 25.80
N LYS A 212 -2.73 -13.32 26.00
CA LYS A 212 -2.17 -12.45 27.04
C LYS A 212 -2.45 -10.96 26.79
N LEU A 213 -2.59 -10.53 25.54
CA LEU A 213 -2.96 -9.15 25.18
C LEU A 213 -4.45 -8.86 25.42
N GLY A 214 -5.27 -9.88 25.68
CA GLY A 214 -6.69 -9.72 26.00
C GLY A 214 -7.66 -10.19 24.91
N PHE A 215 -7.17 -10.86 23.87
CA PHE A 215 -8.04 -11.54 22.92
C PHE A 215 -8.66 -12.78 23.57
N ALA A 216 -9.94 -13.00 23.33
CA ALA A 216 -10.66 -14.17 23.85
C ALA A 216 -10.20 -15.46 23.17
N ASP A 217 -9.93 -15.39 21.85
CA ASP A 217 -9.40 -16.51 21.09
C ASP A 217 -8.63 -16.02 19.86
N VAL A 218 -7.93 -16.96 19.20
CA VAL A 218 -7.16 -16.72 17.96
C VAL A 218 -7.48 -17.82 16.97
N VAL A 219 -7.90 -17.45 15.77
CA VAL A 219 -8.28 -18.38 14.70
C VAL A 219 -7.47 -18.11 13.45
N GLU A 220 -6.97 -19.16 12.82
CA GLU A 220 -6.23 -19.03 11.57
C GLU A 220 -7.18 -18.86 10.38
N VAL A 221 -6.92 -17.84 9.57
CA VAL A 221 -7.67 -17.56 8.33
C VAL A 221 -7.47 -18.67 7.29
N ALA A 222 -6.44 -19.51 7.46
CA ALA A 222 -6.21 -20.70 6.63
C ALA A 222 -7.44 -21.61 6.55
N ILE A 223 -8.19 -21.78 7.64
CA ILE A 223 -9.43 -22.56 7.68
C ILE A 223 -10.46 -22.01 6.69
N GLY A 224 -10.64 -20.68 6.69
CA GLY A 224 -11.50 -20.02 5.70
C GLY A 224 -10.98 -20.12 4.29
N ALA A 225 -9.64 -20.16 4.09
CA ALA A 225 -9.03 -20.30 2.78
C ALA A 225 -9.31 -21.70 2.19
N ASP A 226 -9.20 -22.75 2.99
CA ASP A 226 -9.52 -24.12 2.55
C ASP A 226 -10.98 -24.25 2.12
N LEU A 227 -11.89 -23.68 2.90
CA LEU A 227 -13.33 -23.69 2.58
C LEU A 227 -13.63 -22.86 1.33
N CYS A 228 -13.02 -21.68 1.17
CA CYS A 228 -13.15 -20.87 -0.04
C CYS A 228 -12.68 -21.64 -1.28
N SER A 229 -11.54 -22.34 -1.16
CA SER A 229 -10.97 -23.11 -2.27
C SER A 229 -11.89 -24.25 -2.69
N ILE A 230 -12.54 -24.93 -1.74
CA ILE A 230 -13.52 -25.97 -2.02
C ILE A 230 -14.74 -25.41 -2.77
N GLU A 231 -15.27 -24.29 -2.32
CA GLU A 231 -16.43 -23.66 -2.97
C GLU A 231 -16.08 -23.10 -4.36
N GLU A 232 -14.93 -22.44 -4.50
CA GLU A 232 -14.46 -21.97 -5.82
C GLU A 232 -14.21 -23.12 -6.79
N ALA A 233 -13.71 -24.26 -6.31
CA ALA A 233 -13.53 -25.45 -7.14
C ALA A 233 -14.87 -26.01 -7.65
N LYS A 234 -15.91 -26.04 -6.81
CA LYS A 234 -17.26 -26.44 -7.21
C LYS A 234 -17.85 -25.50 -8.26
N ASP A 235 -17.69 -24.18 -8.04
CA ASP A 235 -18.14 -23.17 -9.00
C ASP A 235 -17.39 -23.27 -10.30
N PHE A 236 -16.07 -23.48 -10.28
CA PHE A 236 -15.25 -23.70 -11.46
C PHE A 236 -15.75 -24.88 -12.27
N MET A 237 -15.98 -26.03 -11.62
CA MET A 237 -16.47 -27.26 -12.29
C MET A 237 -17.88 -27.10 -12.91
N ARG A 238 -18.69 -26.20 -12.35
CA ARG A 238 -20.04 -25.92 -12.86
C ARG A 238 -20.04 -24.93 -14.02
N GLU A 239 -19.17 -23.92 -13.95
CA GLU A 239 -19.21 -22.75 -14.85
C GLU A 239 -18.25 -22.88 -16.04
N VAL A 240 -17.12 -23.56 -15.87
CA VAL A 240 -16.05 -23.64 -16.88
C VAL A 240 -15.96 -25.02 -17.51
N PRO A 241 -15.91 -25.17 -18.82
CA PRO A 241 -15.95 -24.12 -19.85
C PRO A 241 -17.35 -23.75 -20.37
N GLU A 242 -18.40 -24.37 -19.86
CA GLU A 242 -19.75 -24.31 -20.46
C GLU A 242 -20.38 -22.92 -20.46
N HIS A 243 -20.24 -22.16 -19.36
CA HIS A 243 -20.84 -20.84 -19.21
C HIS A 243 -19.82 -19.71 -19.32
N GLN A 244 -18.56 -20.01 -19.04
CA GLN A 244 -17.48 -19.02 -19.13
C GLN A 244 -16.14 -19.69 -19.51
N PRO A 245 -15.25 -18.96 -20.23
CA PRO A 245 -14.01 -19.55 -20.74
C PRO A 245 -12.97 -19.83 -19.64
N PHE A 246 -13.03 -19.09 -18.52
CA PHE A 246 -12.17 -19.25 -17.35
C PHE A 246 -12.82 -18.60 -16.13
N MET A 247 -12.30 -18.87 -14.95
CA MET A 247 -12.67 -18.20 -13.71
C MET A 247 -11.42 -17.67 -13.03
N ALA A 248 -11.47 -16.40 -12.59
CA ALA A 248 -10.41 -15.77 -11.83
C ALA A 248 -10.80 -15.72 -10.34
N THR A 249 -9.86 -16.02 -9.44
CA THR A 249 -10.12 -16.01 -7.99
C THR A 249 -10.25 -14.58 -7.43
N SER A 250 -10.95 -14.43 -6.31
CA SER A 250 -11.26 -13.11 -5.70
C SER A 250 -10.69 -12.93 -4.29
N CYS A 251 -9.77 -13.78 -3.85
CA CYS A 251 -9.26 -13.78 -2.48
C CYS A 251 -8.54 -12.47 -2.08
N CYS A 252 -8.02 -11.70 -3.03
CA CYS A 252 -7.35 -10.41 -2.79
C CYS A 252 -8.21 -9.23 -3.26
N PRO A 253 -8.79 -8.41 -2.35
CA PRO A 253 -9.63 -7.26 -2.73
C PRO A 253 -8.92 -6.24 -3.62
N ALA A 254 -7.65 -5.96 -3.37
CA ALA A 254 -6.87 -5.02 -4.18
C ALA A 254 -6.72 -5.51 -5.62
N TRP A 255 -6.46 -6.84 -5.81
CA TRP A 255 -6.40 -7.45 -7.13
C TRP A 255 -7.76 -7.40 -7.84
N SER A 256 -8.85 -7.75 -7.15
CA SER A 256 -10.20 -7.73 -7.73
C SER A 256 -10.61 -6.33 -8.19
N VAL A 257 -10.31 -5.30 -7.38
CA VAL A 257 -10.57 -3.90 -7.76
C VAL A 257 -9.69 -3.48 -8.94
N MET A 258 -8.41 -3.85 -8.95
CA MET A 258 -7.51 -3.60 -10.07
C MET A 258 -8.02 -4.25 -11.35
N ALA A 259 -8.38 -5.52 -11.32
CA ALA A 259 -8.87 -6.25 -12.46
C ALA A 259 -10.17 -5.63 -13.03
N LYS A 260 -11.11 -5.24 -12.16
CA LYS A 260 -12.34 -4.56 -12.56
C LYS A 260 -12.08 -3.19 -13.20
N LYS A 261 -11.08 -2.44 -12.71
CA LYS A 261 -10.73 -1.12 -13.26
C LYS A 261 -9.99 -1.21 -14.60
N LEU A 262 -9.02 -2.11 -14.71
CA LEU A 262 -8.17 -2.22 -15.91
C LEU A 262 -8.76 -3.11 -16.99
N PHE A 263 -9.55 -4.12 -16.62
CA PHE A 263 -10.11 -5.11 -17.51
C PHE A 263 -11.62 -5.32 -17.28
N PRO A 264 -12.43 -4.26 -17.46
CA PRO A 264 -13.87 -4.31 -17.15
C PRO A 264 -14.63 -5.43 -17.91
N THR A 265 -14.18 -5.78 -19.10
CA THR A 265 -14.76 -6.87 -19.90
C THR A 265 -14.53 -8.25 -19.29
N LEU A 266 -13.51 -8.42 -18.46
CA LEU A 266 -13.18 -9.67 -17.76
C LEU A 266 -13.76 -9.73 -16.35
N ALA A 267 -14.32 -8.62 -15.85
CA ALA A 267 -14.90 -8.55 -14.51
C ALA A 267 -15.99 -9.61 -14.23
N PRO A 268 -16.84 -10.01 -15.19
CA PRO A 268 -17.84 -11.07 -14.98
C PRO A 268 -17.24 -12.44 -14.65
N TYR A 269 -16.00 -12.71 -15.06
CA TYR A 269 -15.32 -14.00 -14.82
C TYR A 269 -14.59 -14.07 -13.48
N ILE A 270 -14.70 -13.02 -12.65
CA ILE A 270 -14.13 -13.02 -11.30
C ILE A 270 -15.09 -13.74 -10.37
N SER A 271 -14.58 -14.75 -9.64
CA SER A 271 -15.34 -15.50 -8.64
C SER A 271 -16.02 -14.56 -7.64
N MET A 272 -17.25 -14.86 -7.30
CA MET A 272 -18.04 -14.17 -6.28
C MET A 272 -17.87 -14.78 -4.88
N ALA A 273 -16.99 -15.77 -4.72
CA ALA A 273 -16.67 -16.35 -3.42
C ALA A 273 -16.17 -15.29 -2.43
N LEU A 274 -16.52 -15.48 -1.17
CA LEU A 274 -16.04 -14.60 -0.10
C LEU A 274 -14.53 -14.73 0.05
N THR A 275 -13.87 -13.62 0.41
CA THR A 275 -12.45 -13.73 0.77
C THR A 275 -12.29 -14.58 2.03
N PRO A 276 -11.17 -15.34 2.18
CA PRO A 276 -10.95 -16.20 3.35
C PRO A 276 -11.15 -15.50 4.69
N MET A 277 -10.68 -14.26 4.79
CA MET A 277 -10.83 -13.43 5.99
C MET A 277 -12.30 -13.13 6.31
N VAL A 278 -13.08 -12.76 5.31
CA VAL A 278 -14.51 -12.46 5.48
C VAL A 278 -15.29 -13.73 5.82
N LEU A 279 -14.97 -14.85 5.17
CA LEU A 279 -15.61 -16.14 5.46
C LEU A 279 -15.34 -16.56 6.92
N THR A 280 -14.08 -16.54 7.35
CA THR A 280 -13.69 -16.87 8.73
C THR A 280 -14.43 -15.98 9.73
N ALA A 281 -14.48 -14.67 9.49
CA ALA A 281 -15.20 -13.75 10.37
C ALA A 281 -16.70 -14.04 10.44
N ARG A 282 -17.33 -14.38 9.31
CA ARG A 282 -18.77 -14.76 9.27
C ARG A 282 -19.05 -16.05 9.99
N MET A 283 -18.17 -17.06 9.85
CA MET A 283 -18.29 -18.33 10.56
C MET A 283 -18.25 -18.08 12.09
N LEU A 284 -17.25 -17.34 12.56
CA LEU A 284 -17.12 -17.00 13.98
C LEU A 284 -18.34 -16.24 14.51
N LYS A 285 -18.88 -15.30 13.72
CA LYS A 285 -20.11 -14.58 14.11
C LYS A 285 -21.37 -15.43 14.07
N LYS A 286 -21.41 -16.49 13.26
CA LYS A 286 -22.52 -17.45 13.25
C LYS A 286 -22.50 -18.31 14.53
N ASP A 287 -21.31 -18.71 14.97
CA ASP A 287 -21.13 -19.53 16.17
C ASP A 287 -21.29 -18.69 17.45
N ASP A 288 -20.92 -17.41 17.40
CA ASP A 288 -21.02 -16.47 18.51
C ASP A 288 -21.40 -15.07 17.96
N PRO A 289 -22.69 -14.73 17.93
CA PRO A 289 -23.18 -13.45 17.40
C PRO A 289 -22.63 -12.21 18.13
N ASP A 290 -22.28 -12.34 19.40
CA ASP A 290 -21.74 -11.24 20.23
C ASP A 290 -20.22 -11.07 20.05
N ALA A 291 -19.55 -11.99 19.38
CA ALA A 291 -18.13 -11.90 19.11
C ALA A 291 -17.81 -10.77 18.14
N VAL A 292 -16.77 -10.03 18.45
CA VAL A 292 -16.21 -8.99 17.58
C VAL A 292 -14.93 -9.53 16.95
N SER A 293 -14.89 -9.59 15.63
CA SER A 293 -13.70 -10.00 14.88
C SER A 293 -12.94 -8.79 14.35
N TYR A 294 -11.63 -8.74 14.61
CA TYR A 294 -10.73 -7.75 14.05
C TYR A 294 -9.67 -8.43 13.17
N THR A 295 -9.42 -7.83 12.01
CA THR A 295 -8.63 -8.40 10.94
C THR A 295 -7.39 -7.55 10.63
N HIS A 296 -6.59 -7.20 11.60
CA HIS A 296 -5.42 -6.35 11.39
C HIS A 296 -4.13 -6.98 11.89
N LEU A 297 -3.70 -8.03 11.19
CA LEU A 297 -2.30 -8.45 11.18
C LEU A 297 -1.88 -8.62 9.71
N ARG A 298 -1.35 -7.55 9.14
CA ARG A 298 -0.53 -7.61 7.94
C ARG A 298 0.87 -8.04 8.31
#